data_ca37c39491d5b2027c4920e100d82896
#
_entry.id   ca37c39491d5b2027c4920e100d82896
#
_cell.length_a   1.000
_cell.length_b   1.000
_cell.length_c   1.000
_cell.angle_alpha   90.00
_cell.angle_beta   90.00
_cell.angle_gamma   90.00
#
_symmetry.space_group_name_H-M   'P 1'
#
loop_
_entity.id
_entity.type
_entity.pdbx_description
1 polymer ?
#
loop_
_entity_poly.entity_id
_entity_poly.type
_entity_poly.pdbx_seq_one_letter_code
_entity_poly.pdbx_strand_id
1 'polypeptide(L)'
;MTEKNQAQSKMPNEGRGAAEAGGPRNPGVLVISHGSPDEHWVALVEAAVAEAAGDLPAGLPLACAFLETVEGRLIQDGIDRLESQGVTDMIVIPLFVSSGSTHIDEIAYALGVKDTPEMETDLERLRVSARVFFGDPIDDGPLVAQMVWDKVRALSVQPEREVLLLIGHGSRHPGFLQRWELGIASLAAQCAELAGLAGGADYALLNPDSVHTKVQYWSEEQGMDVIVAPLFLSAGYFTKVTIPSRLEGLAHRYSGDALLPHPLMARWMSQQILNIMGSLTC
;
A
#
# COMPACT_ATOMS: atom_id res chain seq x y z
N MET A 1 -29.35 -6.46 20.90
CA MET A 1 -28.18 -5.87 21.58
C MET A 1 -27.18 -5.60 20.48
N THR A 2 -27.10 -4.35 20.07
CA THR A 2 -26.29 -3.87 18.95
C THR A 2 -24.94 -3.43 19.52
N GLU A 3 -23.89 -4.23 19.33
CA GLU A 3 -22.53 -3.80 19.58
C GLU A 3 -22.08 -2.88 18.45
N LYS A 4 -21.88 -1.62 18.78
CA LYS A 4 -21.24 -0.64 17.93
C LYS A 4 -19.76 -1.01 17.80
N ASN A 5 -19.37 -1.47 16.62
CA ASN A 5 -17.98 -1.60 16.23
C ASN A 5 -17.40 -0.18 16.11
N GLN A 6 -16.74 0.27 17.16
CA GLN A 6 -15.91 1.48 17.12
C GLN A 6 -14.62 1.10 16.36
N ALA A 7 -14.51 1.57 15.12
CA ALA A 7 -13.24 1.64 14.45
C ALA A 7 -12.31 2.50 15.32
N GLN A 8 -11.39 1.85 16.04
CA GLN A 8 -10.30 2.54 16.72
C GLN A 8 -9.40 3.14 15.64
N SER A 9 -9.51 4.46 15.45
CA SER A 9 -8.51 5.25 14.74
C SER A 9 -7.17 5.02 15.44
N LYS A 10 -6.29 4.24 14.78
CA LYS A 10 -4.89 4.13 15.23
C LYS A 10 -4.27 5.52 15.15
N MET A 11 -3.81 6.04 16.27
CA MET A 11 -3.05 7.29 16.32
C MET A 11 -1.74 7.11 15.55
N PRO A 12 -1.30 8.10 14.76
CA PRO A 12 -0.01 8.03 14.08
C PRO A 12 1.12 7.84 15.09
N ASN A 13 2.07 6.98 14.76
CA ASN A 13 3.20 6.67 15.62
C ASN A 13 4.22 7.83 15.52
N GLU A 14 4.40 8.61 16.60
CA GLU A 14 5.35 9.73 16.65
C GLU A 14 6.78 9.22 16.81
N GLY A 15 7.62 9.46 15.81
CA GLY A 15 9.07 9.24 15.89
C GLY A 15 9.76 10.39 16.63
N ARG A 16 10.86 10.08 17.33
CA ARG A 16 11.70 11.06 18.03
C ARG A 16 12.56 11.86 17.02
N GLY A 17 12.03 12.94 16.46
CA GLY A 17 12.85 13.96 15.84
C GLY A 17 13.38 14.95 16.91
N ALA A 18 14.59 15.48 16.72
CA ALA A 18 15.26 16.38 17.66
C ALA A 18 14.69 17.82 17.69
N ALA A 19 13.55 18.09 17.07
CA ALA A 19 12.92 19.41 17.10
C ALA A 19 12.46 19.75 18.52
N GLU A 20 12.95 20.85 19.08
CA GLU A 20 12.53 21.37 20.39
C GLU A 20 11.00 21.55 20.44
N ALA A 21 10.39 21.03 21.50
CA ALA A 21 8.97 21.18 21.76
C ALA A 21 8.64 22.69 21.95
N GLY A 22 8.10 23.37 20.91
CA GLY A 22 7.65 24.75 21.00
C GLY A 22 7.96 25.66 19.81
N GLY A 23 8.69 25.20 18.78
CA GLY A 23 8.91 25.98 17.54
C GLY A 23 7.68 26.05 16.63
N PRO A 24 7.64 27.01 15.67
CA PRO A 24 6.56 27.09 14.69
C PRO A 24 6.50 25.77 13.89
N ARG A 25 5.29 25.22 13.75
CA ARG A 25 5.06 23.99 12.97
C ARG A 25 5.02 24.33 11.49
N ASN A 26 5.89 23.70 10.72
CA ASN A 26 5.90 23.79 9.25
C ASN A 26 5.80 22.38 8.67
N PRO A 27 4.58 21.88 8.38
CA PRO A 27 4.39 20.52 7.89
C PRO A 27 4.88 20.37 6.45
N GLY A 28 5.39 19.19 6.14
CA GLY A 28 5.67 18.74 4.79
C GLY A 28 5.40 17.25 4.65
N VAL A 29 5.27 16.77 3.43
CA VAL A 29 4.89 15.40 3.13
C VAL A 29 5.99 14.68 2.37
N LEU A 30 6.36 13.49 2.83
CA LEU A 30 7.26 12.56 2.16
C LEU A 30 6.49 11.29 1.83
N VAL A 31 6.17 11.07 0.55
CA VAL A 31 5.61 9.80 0.08
C VAL A 31 6.76 8.86 -0.28
N ILE A 32 6.81 7.68 0.34
CA ILE A 32 7.87 6.71 0.12
C ILE A 32 7.30 5.47 -0.56
N SER A 33 7.91 5.07 -1.69
CA SER A 33 7.58 3.83 -2.39
C SER A 33 8.85 2.97 -2.58
N HIS A 34 8.69 1.73 -3.06
CA HIS A 34 9.81 0.79 -3.19
C HIS A 34 10.89 1.30 -4.14
N GLY A 35 10.49 1.77 -5.31
CA GLY A 35 11.39 2.03 -6.41
C GLY A 35 11.41 0.90 -7.43
N SER A 36 11.88 1.20 -8.64
CA SER A 36 11.99 0.25 -9.73
C SER A 36 13.00 0.75 -10.77
N PRO A 37 13.73 -0.14 -11.45
CA PRO A 37 14.53 0.23 -12.62
C PRO A 37 13.65 0.56 -13.84
N ASP A 38 12.35 0.25 -13.81
CA ASP A 38 11.38 0.62 -14.84
C ASP A 38 10.93 2.07 -14.64
N GLU A 39 11.39 2.97 -15.50
CA GLU A 39 11.03 4.39 -15.47
C GLU A 39 9.52 4.62 -15.59
N HIS A 40 8.80 3.77 -16.31
CA HIS A 40 7.35 3.88 -16.41
C HIS A 40 6.68 3.58 -15.05
N TRP A 41 7.19 2.59 -14.32
CA TRP A 41 6.72 2.30 -12.96
C TRP A 41 6.92 3.51 -12.02
N VAL A 42 8.09 4.13 -12.08
CA VAL A 42 8.42 5.33 -11.28
C VAL A 42 7.50 6.48 -11.66
N ALA A 43 7.30 6.73 -12.95
CA ALA A 43 6.42 7.80 -13.44
C ALA A 43 4.96 7.63 -12.99
N LEU A 44 4.44 6.41 -12.91
CA LEU A 44 3.09 6.14 -12.39
C LEU A 44 2.95 6.52 -10.91
N VAL A 45 3.95 6.23 -10.09
CA VAL A 45 3.97 6.63 -8.67
C VAL A 45 4.02 8.16 -8.55
N GLU A 46 4.95 8.80 -9.26
CA GLU A 46 5.08 10.26 -9.23
C GLU A 46 3.82 10.98 -9.73
N ALA A 47 3.18 10.45 -10.77
CA ALA A 47 1.91 11.00 -11.26
C ALA A 47 0.80 10.92 -10.21
N ALA A 48 0.68 9.80 -9.50
CA ALA A 48 -0.31 9.65 -8.42
C ALA A 48 -0.03 10.60 -7.24
N VAL A 49 1.25 10.81 -6.90
CA VAL A 49 1.66 11.78 -5.86
C VAL A 49 1.38 13.22 -6.30
N ALA A 50 1.66 13.55 -7.56
CA ALA A 50 1.35 14.88 -8.11
C ALA A 50 -0.16 15.15 -8.15
N GLU A 51 -0.98 14.14 -8.49
CA GLU A 51 -2.43 14.24 -8.46
C GLU A 51 -2.94 14.48 -7.03
N ALA A 52 -2.41 13.75 -6.04
CA ALA A 52 -2.76 13.93 -4.62
C ALA A 52 -2.48 15.36 -4.12
N ALA A 53 -1.42 16.02 -4.62
CA ALA A 53 -1.08 17.40 -4.26
C ALA A 53 -2.20 18.39 -4.59
N GLY A 54 -3.05 18.10 -5.60
CA GLY A 54 -4.18 18.92 -5.98
C GLY A 54 -5.28 19.00 -4.90
N ASP A 55 -5.39 18.01 -4.04
CA ASP A 55 -6.37 17.93 -2.95
C ASP A 55 -5.81 18.45 -1.60
N LEU A 56 -4.54 18.85 -1.56
CA LEU A 56 -3.86 19.29 -0.35
C LEU A 56 -3.82 20.83 -0.24
N PRO A 57 -3.56 21.40 0.95
CA PRO A 57 -3.41 22.84 1.12
C PRO A 57 -2.36 23.42 0.18
N ALA A 58 -2.68 24.55 -0.46
CA ALA A 58 -1.78 25.22 -1.39
C ALA A 58 -0.44 25.55 -0.72
N GLY A 59 0.67 25.20 -1.38
CA GLY A 59 2.02 25.47 -0.88
C GLY A 59 2.55 24.47 0.15
N LEU A 60 1.82 23.39 0.46
CA LEU A 60 2.32 22.33 1.32
C LEU A 60 3.51 21.63 0.63
N PRO A 61 4.74 21.65 1.21
CA PRO A 61 5.88 20.96 0.65
C PRO A 61 5.60 19.44 0.54
N LEU A 62 5.83 18.87 -0.65
CA LEU A 62 5.61 17.47 -0.92
C LEU A 62 6.77 16.91 -1.74
N ALA A 63 7.30 15.77 -1.33
CA ALA A 63 8.31 15.02 -2.04
C ALA A 63 7.88 13.56 -2.22
N CYS A 64 8.19 13.01 -3.39
CA CYS A 64 8.16 11.57 -3.66
C CYS A 64 9.58 11.04 -3.54
N ALA A 65 9.78 9.95 -2.80
CA ALA A 65 11.06 9.29 -2.63
C ALA A 65 10.92 7.77 -2.75
N PHE A 66 12.05 7.12 -3.00
CA PHE A 66 12.10 5.68 -3.23
C PHE A 66 13.10 5.03 -2.28
N LEU A 67 12.78 3.80 -1.87
CA LEU A 67 13.64 3.01 -0.99
C LEU A 67 14.97 2.69 -1.68
N GLU A 68 14.88 2.33 -2.97
CA GLU A 68 16.04 1.90 -3.74
C GLU A 68 15.91 2.22 -5.25
N THR A 69 16.98 1.98 -6.02
CA THR A 69 17.07 1.97 -7.49
C THR A 69 16.83 3.30 -8.22
N VAL A 70 16.25 4.31 -7.58
CA VAL A 70 15.95 5.60 -8.22
C VAL A 70 16.92 6.66 -7.70
N GLU A 71 18.11 6.72 -8.31
CA GLU A 71 19.19 7.63 -7.92
C GLU A 71 18.75 9.11 -7.97
N GLY A 72 19.16 9.89 -6.97
CA GLY A 72 18.77 11.30 -6.80
C GLY A 72 17.34 11.51 -6.30
N ARG A 73 16.60 10.44 -6.02
CA ARG A 73 15.26 10.44 -5.43
C ARG A 73 15.10 9.37 -4.34
N LEU A 74 16.21 9.03 -3.67
CA LEU A 74 16.17 8.14 -2.52
C LEU A 74 15.52 8.83 -1.31
N ILE A 75 15.21 8.08 -0.27
CA ILE A 75 14.53 8.62 0.93
C ILE A 75 15.31 9.80 1.52
N GLN A 76 16.65 9.70 1.63
CA GLN A 76 17.47 10.79 2.16
C GLN A 76 17.39 12.05 1.29
N ASP A 77 17.36 11.92 -0.04
CA ASP A 77 17.21 13.06 -0.96
C ASP A 77 15.87 13.78 -0.73
N GLY A 78 14.80 13.02 -0.50
CA GLY A 78 13.48 13.55 -0.18
C GLY A 78 13.46 14.31 1.15
N ILE A 79 14.10 13.76 2.19
CA ILE A 79 14.24 14.40 3.51
C ILE A 79 15.01 15.70 3.38
N ASP A 80 16.22 15.66 2.81
CA ASP A 80 17.10 16.82 2.66
C ASP A 80 16.40 17.94 1.86
N ARG A 81 15.64 17.59 0.83
CA ARG A 81 14.80 18.52 0.04
C ARG A 81 13.74 19.21 0.89
N LEU A 82 12.97 18.44 1.69
CA LEU A 82 11.89 18.98 2.52
C LEU A 82 12.47 19.87 3.65
N GLU A 83 13.52 19.42 4.32
CA GLU A 83 14.17 20.18 5.38
C GLU A 83 14.82 21.47 4.86
N SER A 84 15.36 21.49 3.63
CA SER A 84 15.85 22.71 2.98
C SER A 84 14.75 23.74 2.70
N GLN A 85 13.48 23.32 2.64
CA GLN A 85 12.30 24.17 2.53
C GLN A 85 11.77 24.61 3.92
N GLY A 86 12.47 24.26 4.99
CA GLY A 86 12.11 24.63 6.35
C GLY A 86 11.07 23.71 7.01
N VAL A 87 10.82 22.51 6.46
CA VAL A 87 9.90 21.53 7.07
C VAL A 87 10.42 21.10 8.44
N THR A 88 9.55 21.22 9.47
CA THR A 88 9.84 20.81 10.85
C THR A 88 9.00 19.62 11.31
N ASP A 89 7.92 19.34 10.59
CA ASP A 89 6.99 18.24 10.85
C ASP A 89 6.80 17.46 9.53
N MET A 90 7.40 16.28 9.46
CA MET A 90 7.41 15.45 8.26
C MET A 90 6.36 14.35 8.35
N ILE A 91 5.31 14.47 7.54
CA ILE A 91 4.29 13.44 7.38
C ILE A 91 4.80 12.44 6.36
N VAL A 92 5.03 11.20 6.78
CA VAL A 92 5.52 10.13 5.91
C VAL A 92 4.36 9.21 5.52
N ILE A 93 4.12 9.07 4.23
CA ILE A 93 3.13 8.14 3.68
C ILE A 93 3.86 6.97 3.02
N PRO A 94 3.86 5.79 3.64
CA PRO A 94 4.44 4.59 3.04
C PRO A 94 3.50 4.03 1.96
N LEU A 95 3.80 4.30 0.70
CA LEU A 95 3.01 3.84 -0.45
C LEU A 95 3.37 2.38 -0.78
N PHE A 96 2.98 1.49 0.11
CA PHE A 96 3.14 0.03 0.02
C PHE A 96 1.78 -0.64 0.20
N VAL A 97 1.58 -1.76 -0.45
CA VAL A 97 0.25 -2.42 -0.50
C VAL A 97 -0.13 -3.14 0.79
N SER A 98 0.82 -3.41 1.70
CA SER A 98 0.52 -4.11 2.95
C SER A 98 1.48 -3.76 4.07
N SER A 99 0.96 -3.62 5.30
CA SER A 99 1.71 -3.56 6.56
C SER A 99 2.53 -4.84 6.84
N GLY A 100 2.24 -5.92 6.12
CA GLY A 100 3.05 -7.14 6.10
C GLY A 100 4.32 -7.05 5.25
N SER A 101 4.63 -5.89 4.62
CA SER A 101 5.90 -5.67 3.94
C SER A 101 7.02 -5.42 4.96
N THR A 102 8.16 -6.12 4.83
CA THR A 102 9.35 -5.88 5.67
C THR A 102 9.90 -4.47 5.47
N HIS A 103 9.72 -3.90 4.28
CA HIS A 103 10.17 -2.54 3.96
C HIS A 103 9.51 -1.45 4.82
N ILE A 104 8.26 -1.66 5.28
CA ILE A 104 7.62 -0.74 6.23
C ILE A 104 8.39 -0.68 7.55
N ASP A 105 8.81 -1.84 8.04
CA ASP A 105 9.58 -1.98 9.26
C ASP A 105 10.97 -1.32 9.15
N GLU A 106 11.67 -1.60 8.04
CA GLU A 106 12.99 -1.03 7.75
C GLU A 106 12.94 0.50 7.64
N ILE A 107 11.96 1.04 6.92
CA ILE A 107 11.78 2.49 6.74
C ILE A 107 11.45 3.15 8.08
N ALA A 108 10.53 2.56 8.87
CA ALA A 108 10.19 3.08 10.20
C ALA A 108 11.40 3.08 11.14
N TYR A 109 12.24 2.04 11.08
CA TYR A 109 13.53 2.00 11.78
C TYR A 109 14.46 3.09 11.26
N ALA A 110 14.71 3.18 9.96
CA ALA A 110 15.64 4.14 9.37
C ALA A 110 15.29 5.60 9.69
N LEU A 111 13.98 5.92 9.73
CA LEU A 111 13.44 7.25 10.10
C LEU A 111 13.41 7.52 11.61
N GLY A 112 13.81 6.57 12.46
CA GLY A 112 13.79 6.75 13.91
C GLY A 112 12.41 6.65 14.56
N VAL A 113 11.40 6.16 13.85
CA VAL A 113 10.06 5.87 14.37
C VAL A 113 10.08 4.64 15.28
N LYS A 114 10.98 3.71 14.99
CA LYS A 114 11.28 2.51 15.80
C LYS A 114 12.74 2.52 16.26
N ASP A 115 12.99 2.05 17.47
CA ASP A 115 14.36 1.93 18.00
C ASP A 115 15.11 0.73 17.39
N THR A 116 14.40 -0.37 17.15
CA THR A 116 14.92 -1.61 16.57
C THR A 116 14.00 -2.15 15.50
N PRO A 117 14.51 -2.66 14.37
CA PRO A 117 13.70 -3.34 13.38
C PRO A 117 13.27 -4.73 13.88
N GLU A 118 12.17 -5.26 13.36
CA GLU A 118 11.71 -6.64 13.64
C GLU A 118 12.57 -7.68 12.91
N MET A 119 13.20 -7.25 11.82
CA MET A 119 14.08 -8.05 10.99
C MET A 119 15.44 -7.37 10.87
N GLU A 120 16.50 -8.16 10.67
CA GLU A 120 17.79 -7.64 10.30
C GLU A 120 17.67 -6.87 8.97
N THR A 121 18.25 -5.67 8.91
CA THR A 121 18.20 -4.80 7.74
C THR A 121 19.55 -4.15 7.46
N ASP A 122 19.86 -3.98 6.19
CA ASP A 122 21.03 -3.24 5.72
C ASP A 122 20.75 -1.73 5.59
N LEU A 123 19.48 -1.30 5.80
CA LEU A 123 19.10 0.10 5.71
C LEU A 123 19.62 0.86 6.95
N GLU A 124 20.58 1.76 6.71
CA GLU A 124 21.15 2.61 7.75
C GLU A 124 20.16 3.66 8.26
N ARG A 125 20.41 4.17 9.48
CA ARG A 125 19.66 5.31 10.02
C ARG A 125 19.81 6.53 9.13
N LEU A 126 18.67 7.10 8.76
CA LEU A 126 18.62 8.34 7.99
C LEU A 126 18.84 9.56 8.89
N ARG A 127 19.36 10.63 8.30
CA ARG A 127 19.50 11.93 8.97
C ARG A 127 18.17 12.66 8.85
N VAL A 128 17.48 12.81 9.96
CA VAL A 128 16.18 13.49 10.02
C VAL A 128 16.21 14.46 11.19
N SER A 129 16.04 15.75 10.92
CA SER A 129 15.93 16.83 11.93
C SER A 129 14.45 17.14 12.23
N ALA A 130 13.56 16.97 11.25
CA ALA A 130 12.13 17.16 11.42
C ALA A 130 11.52 16.08 12.33
N ARG A 131 10.42 16.40 13.00
CA ARG A 131 9.60 15.39 13.70
C ARG A 131 8.89 14.53 12.65
N VAL A 132 8.95 13.22 12.80
CA VAL A 132 8.35 12.28 11.85
C VAL A 132 6.99 11.80 12.34
N PHE A 133 5.97 11.90 11.49
CA PHE A 133 4.62 11.37 11.67
C PHE A 133 4.39 10.31 10.60
N PHE A 134 4.51 9.06 11.01
CA PHE A 134 4.50 7.92 10.09
C PHE A 134 3.06 7.41 9.91
N GLY A 135 2.55 7.48 8.69
CA GLY A 135 1.23 7.01 8.31
C GLY A 135 1.16 5.51 8.07
N ASP A 136 -0.06 5.02 7.87
CA ASP A 136 -0.31 3.62 7.55
C ASP A 136 -0.10 3.35 6.05
N PRO A 137 0.29 2.11 5.66
CA PRO A 137 0.31 1.66 4.27
C PRO A 137 -1.11 1.47 3.72
N ILE A 138 -1.21 1.02 2.46
CA ILE A 138 -2.50 0.90 1.77
C ILE A 138 -3.42 -0.11 2.48
N ASP A 139 -2.93 -1.30 2.81
CA ASP A 139 -3.63 -2.42 3.43
C ASP A 139 -5.04 -2.66 2.83
N ASP A 140 -6.08 -2.20 3.55
CA ASP A 140 -7.48 -2.38 3.17
C ASP A 140 -8.26 -1.06 3.29
N GLY A 141 -9.49 -1.09 2.88
CA GLY A 141 -10.42 0.04 2.99
C GLY A 141 -11.29 0.21 1.75
N PRO A 142 -12.40 0.96 1.86
CA PRO A 142 -13.37 1.09 0.78
C PRO A 142 -12.80 1.64 -0.53
N LEU A 143 -11.85 2.58 -0.46
CA LEU A 143 -11.19 3.12 -1.66
C LEU A 143 -10.31 2.06 -2.33
N VAL A 144 -9.64 1.22 -1.52
CA VAL A 144 -8.76 0.15 -2.03
C VAL A 144 -9.60 -0.95 -2.67
N ALA A 145 -10.69 -1.36 -2.02
CA ALA A 145 -11.65 -2.33 -2.58
C ALA A 145 -12.23 -1.84 -3.92
N GLN A 146 -12.59 -0.55 -3.99
CA GLN A 146 -13.07 0.06 -5.24
C GLN A 146 -11.98 0.04 -6.32
N MET A 147 -10.73 0.38 -5.99
CA MET A 147 -9.62 0.32 -6.95
C MET A 147 -9.44 -1.10 -7.49
N VAL A 148 -9.41 -2.10 -6.61
CA VAL A 148 -9.28 -3.51 -7.01
C VAL A 148 -10.41 -3.92 -7.95
N TRP A 149 -11.65 -3.65 -7.57
CA TRP A 149 -12.82 -4.02 -8.39
C TRP A 149 -12.83 -3.31 -9.73
N ASP A 150 -12.56 -2.01 -9.78
CA ASP A 150 -12.52 -1.24 -11.03
C ASP A 150 -11.50 -1.78 -12.03
N LYS A 151 -10.38 -2.36 -11.57
CA LYS A 151 -9.35 -2.97 -12.42
C LYS A 151 -9.80 -4.27 -13.09
N VAL A 152 -10.70 -5.01 -12.46
CA VAL A 152 -11.05 -6.36 -12.93
C VAL A 152 -12.52 -6.54 -13.31
N ARG A 153 -13.39 -5.56 -13.00
CA ARG A 153 -14.85 -5.68 -13.27
C ARG A 153 -15.20 -5.97 -14.73
N ALA A 154 -14.36 -5.53 -15.68
CA ALA A 154 -14.57 -5.82 -17.09
C ALA A 154 -14.35 -7.30 -17.45
N LEU A 155 -13.73 -8.08 -16.56
CA LEU A 155 -13.56 -9.53 -16.70
C LEU A 155 -14.80 -10.31 -16.22
N SER A 156 -15.70 -9.66 -15.47
CA SER A 156 -16.95 -10.28 -15.00
C SER A 156 -17.97 -10.33 -16.15
N VAL A 157 -18.50 -11.53 -16.41
CA VAL A 157 -19.49 -11.79 -17.49
C VAL A 157 -20.69 -12.58 -17.01
N GLN A 158 -20.55 -13.35 -15.91
CA GLN A 158 -21.59 -14.17 -15.28
C GLN A 158 -21.46 -14.12 -13.75
N PRO A 159 -21.84 -13.00 -13.11
CA PRO A 159 -21.63 -12.78 -11.67
C PRO A 159 -22.18 -13.90 -10.77
N GLU A 160 -23.21 -14.60 -11.24
CA GLU A 160 -23.83 -15.73 -10.53
C GLU A 160 -22.97 -17.00 -10.49
N ARG A 161 -21.83 -17.01 -11.20
CA ARG A 161 -20.90 -18.14 -11.26
C ARG A 161 -19.44 -17.73 -11.02
N GLU A 162 -19.20 -16.53 -10.55
CA GLU A 162 -17.88 -15.95 -10.45
C GLU A 162 -17.44 -15.75 -9.00
N VAL A 163 -16.13 -15.84 -8.80
CA VAL A 163 -15.42 -15.49 -7.57
C VAL A 163 -14.25 -14.58 -7.90
N LEU A 164 -14.00 -13.59 -7.05
CA LEU A 164 -12.82 -12.74 -7.13
C LEU A 164 -11.70 -13.31 -6.26
N LEU A 165 -10.54 -13.57 -6.84
CA LEU A 165 -9.35 -14.04 -6.12
C LEU A 165 -8.26 -12.97 -6.12
N LEU A 166 -8.01 -12.35 -4.97
CA LEU A 166 -6.92 -11.41 -4.78
C LEU A 166 -5.60 -12.16 -4.63
N ILE A 167 -4.55 -11.74 -5.34
CA ILE A 167 -3.21 -12.33 -5.19
C ILE A 167 -2.25 -11.29 -4.66
N GLY A 168 -1.76 -11.50 -3.41
CA GLY A 168 -0.75 -10.68 -2.75
C GLY A 168 0.63 -11.34 -2.72
N HIS A 169 1.66 -10.52 -2.39
CA HIS A 169 3.03 -11.03 -2.28
C HIS A 169 3.19 -12.02 -1.11
N GLY A 170 2.61 -11.69 0.05
CA GLY A 170 2.82 -12.44 1.28
C GLY A 170 4.20 -12.22 1.91
N SER A 171 4.58 -13.08 2.85
CA SER A 171 5.90 -13.05 3.50
C SER A 171 6.31 -14.44 3.99
N ARG A 172 7.62 -14.68 4.07
CA ARG A 172 8.19 -15.90 4.69
C ARG A 172 8.35 -15.75 6.20
N HIS A 173 8.20 -14.53 6.74
CA HIS A 173 8.36 -14.21 8.16
C HIS A 173 7.00 -14.21 8.85
N PRO A 174 6.79 -15.01 9.92
CA PRO A 174 5.45 -15.26 10.50
C PRO A 174 4.68 -13.99 10.88
N GLY A 175 5.33 -13.02 11.55
CA GLY A 175 4.67 -11.78 11.97
C GLY A 175 4.23 -10.90 10.78
N PHE A 176 5.05 -10.83 9.74
CA PHE A 176 4.73 -10.12 8.50
C PHE A 176 3.68 -10.88 7.69
N LEU A 177 3.77 -12.21 7.63
CA LEU A 177 2.76 -13.04 6.99
C LEU A 177 1.38 -12.82 7.62
N GLN A 178 1.29 -12.84 8.95
CA GLN A 178 0.03 -12.61 9.65
C GLN A 178 -0.58 -11.24 9.29
N ARG A 179 0.22 -10.17 9.19
CA ARG A 179 -0.26 -8.86 8.75
C ARG A 179 -0.78 -8.89 7.32
N TRP A 180 -0.06 -9.57 6.41
CA TRP A 180 -0.52 -9.81 5.04
C TRP A 180 -1.87 -10.50 5.00
N GLU A 181 -2.02 -11.61 5.73
CA GLU A 181 -3.25 -12.40 5.76
C GLU A 181 -4.43 -11.59 6.32
N LEU A 182 -4.22 -10.85 7.41
CA LEU A 182 -5.27 -10.02 7.99
C LEU A 182 -5.72 -8.90 7.03
N GLY A 183 -4.78 -8.18 6.43
CA GLY A 183 -5.09 -7.07 5.53
C GLY A 183 -5.78 -7.56 4.25
N ILE A 184 -5.23 -8.58 3.57
CA ILE A 184 -5.81 -9.08 2.33
C ILE A 184 -7.15 -9.80 2.54
N ALA A 185 -7.34 -10.48 3.68
CA ALA A 185 -8.63 -11.10 4.02
C ALA A 185 -9.71 -10.04 4.27
N SER A 186 -9.38 -8.96 4.98
CA SER A 186 -10.28 -7.82 5.19
C SER A 186 -10.63 -7.15 3.86
N LEU A 187 -9.64 -6.93 2.99
CA LEU A 187 -9.86 -6.36 1.66
C LEU A 187 -10.72 -7.27 0.79
N ALA A 188 -10.49 -8.59 0.82
CA ALA A 188 -11.32 -9.55 0.09
C ALA A 188 -12.79 -9.49 0.53
N ALA A 189 -13.05 -9.41 1.84
CA ALA A 189 -14.42 -9.25 2.36
C ALA A 189 -15.09 -7.96 1.84
N GLN A 190 -14.37 -6.84 1.81
CA GLN A 190 -14.88 -5.57 1.26
C GLN A 190 -15.12 -5.65 -0.26
N CYS A 191 -14.22 -6.32 -0.99
CA CYS A 191 -14.41 -6.57 -2.41
C CYS A 191 -15.63 -7.48 -2.68
N ALA A 192 -15.88 -8.49 -1.85
CA ALA A 192 -17.04 -9.37 -1.97
C ALA A 192 -18.36 -8.61 -1.84
N GLU A 193 -18.45 -7.70 -0.85
CA GLU A 193 -19.62 -6.84 -0.67
C GLU A 193 -19.83 -5.90 -1.86
N LEU A 194 -18.73 -5.34 -2.39
CA LEU A 194 -18.78 -4.38 -3.50
C LEU A 194 -19.10 -5.04 -4.85
N ALA A 195 -18.47 -6.18 -5.14
CA ALA A 195 -18.59 -6.86 -6.44
C ALA A 195 -19.89 -7.61 -6.62
N GLY A 196 -20.50 -8.11 -5.54
CA GLY A 196 -21.76 -8.86 -5.57
C GLY A 196 -21.69 -10.17 -6.35
N LEU A 197 -20.49 -10.78 -6.46
CA LEU A 197 -20.30 -12.07 -7.11
C LEU A 197 -20.82 -13.22 -6.24
N ALA A 198 -21.37 -14.27 -6.85
CA ALA A 198 -21.95 -15.39 -6.09
C ALA A 198 -20.93 -16.17 -5.24
N GLY A 199 -19.68 -16.30 -5.72
CA GLY A 199 -18.56 -16.85 -4.96
C GLY A 199 -17.92 -15.87 -3.98
N GLY A 200 -18.38 -14.62 -3.97
CA GLY A 200 -17.76 -13.56 -3.16
C GLY A 200 -16.33 -13.24 -3.60
N ALA A 201 -15.45 -13.08 -2.61
CA ALA A 201 -14.02 -12.92 -2.87
C ALA A 201 -13.18 -13.70 -1.86
N ASP A 202 -12.01 -14.16 -2.30
CA ASP A 202 -11.01 -14.88 -1.51
C ASP A 202 -9.62 -14.35 -1.85
N TYR A 203 -8.59 -14.86 -1.21
CA TYR A 203 -7.23 -14.44 -1.48
C TYR A 203 -6.26 -15.62 -1.58
N ALA A 204 -5.16 -15.37 -2.27
CA ALA A 204 -3.98 -16.23 -2.32
C ALA A 204 -2.70 -15.38 -2.15
N LEU A 205 -1.62 -16.00 -1.72
CA LEU A 205 -0.33 -15.37 -1.55
C LEU A 205 0.72 -16.08 -2.42
N LEU A 206 1.73 -15.32 -2.86
CA LEU A 206 2.89 -15.88 -3.53
C LEU A 206 3.88 -16.49 -2.51
N ASN A 207 3.84 -16.04 -1.25
CA ASN A 207 4.72 -16.51 -0.18
C ASN A 207 3.97 -16.60 1.17
N PRO A 208 3.69 -17.81 1.70
CA PRO A 208 3.82 -19.11 1.02
C PRO A 208 2.88 -19.20 -0.19
N ASP A 209 3.29 -19.97 -1.21
CA ASP A 209 2.50 -20.07 -2.43
C ASP A 209 1.21 -20.86 -2.19
N SER A 210 0.08 -20.21 -2.41
CA SER A 210 -1.25 -20.79 -2.32
C SER A 210 -2.10 -20.58 -3.59
N VAL A 211 -1.52 -19.97 -4.63
CA VAL A 211 -2.25 -19.55 -5.83
C VAL A 211 -2.91 -20.74 -6.53
N HIS A 212 -2.10 -21.77 -6.85
CA HIS A 212 -2.59 -22.95 -7.57
C HIS A 212 -3.72 -23.65 -6.80
N THR A 213 -3.53 -23.89 -5.50
CA THR A 213 -4.51 -24.56 -4.63
C THR A 213 -5.82 -23.77 -4.54
N LYS A 214 -5.75 -22.45 -4.42
CA LYS A 214 -6.94 -21.60 -4.32
C LYS A 214 -7.73 -21.53 -5.64
N VAL A 215 -7.03 -21.44 -6.78
CA VAL A 215 -7.70 -21.46 -8.08
C VAL A 215 -8.36 -22.81 -8.33
N GLN A 216 -7.68 -23.94 -8.05
CA GLN A 216 -8.29 -25.26 -8.18
C GLN A 216 -9.51 -25.43 -7.27
N TYR A 217 -9.42 -25.04 -6.01
CA TYR A 217 -10.55 -25.09 -5.08
C TYR A 217 -11.79 -24.38 -5.65
N TRP A 218 -11.63 -23.17 -6.15
CA TRP A 218 -12.75 -22.40 -6.65
C TRP A 218 -13.26 -22.90 -8.02
N SER A 219 -12.36 -23.27 -8.93
CA SER A 219 -12.74 -23.69 -10.28
C SER A 219 -13.22 -25.13 -10.35
N GLU A 220 -12.54 -26.08 -9.65
CA GLU A 220 -12.82 -27.50 -9.77
C GLU A 220 -13.77 -28.01 -8.68
N GLU A 221 -13.58 -27.57 -7.42
CA GLU A 221 -14.39 -28.08 -6.30
C GLU A 221 -15.68 -27.27 -6.12
N GLN A 222 -15.63 -25.95 -6.28
CA GLN A 222 -16.78 -25.06 -6.14
C GLN A 222 -17.50 -24.79 -7.48
N GLY A 223 -16.86 -25.10 -8.61
CA GLY A 223 -17.43 -24.91 -9.95
C GLY A 223 -17.64 -23.44 -10.34
N MET A 224 -16.81 -22.55 -9.79
CA MET A 224 -16.87 -21.11 -10.04
C MET A 224 -15.84 -20.67 -11.09
N ASP A 225 -16.19 -19.65 -11.85
CA ASP A 225 -15.26 -18.95 -12.75
C ASP A 225 -14.39 -17.98 -11.95
N VAL A 226 -13.08 -18.17 -11.97
CA VAL A 226 -12.15 -17.38 -11.14
C VAL A 226 -11.69 -16.12 -11.88
N ILE A 227 -11.97 -14.95 -11.31
CA ILE A 227 -11.41 -13.66 -11.72
C ILE A 227 -10.25 -13.33 -10.79
N VAL A 228 -9.06 -13.16 -11.35
CA VAL A 228 -7.83 -12.90 -10.57
C VAL A 228 -7.50 -11.42 -10.57
N ALA A 229 -7.33 -10.84 -9.37
CA ALA A 229 -6.92 -9.47 -9.14
C ALA A 229 -5.54 -9.44 -8.45
N PRO A 230 -4.48 -8.91 -9.09
CA PRO A 230 -3.19 -8.76 -8.44
C PRO A 230 -3.19 -7.57 -7.48
N LEU A 231 -2.88 -7.81 -6.21
CA LEU A 231 -2.71 -6.77 -5.19
C LEU A 231 -1.26 -6.29 -5.17
N PHE A 232 -0.93 -5.46 -6.16
CA PHE A 232 0.38 -4.83 -6.37
C PHE A 232 0.19 -3.35 -6.72
N LEU A 233 1.15 -2.52 -6.33
CA LEU A 233 1.05 -1.07 -6.55
C LEU A 233 1.00 -0.74 -8.05
N SER A 234 1.90 -1.31 -8.84
CA SER A 234 1.98 -1.13 -10.28
C SER A 234 2.35 -2.43 -10.99
N ALA A 235 2.03 -2.50 -12.28
CA ALA A 235 2.36 -3.66 -13.10
C ALA A 235 3.88 -3.82 -13.27
N GLY A 236 4.37 -5.03 -13.03
CA GLY A 236 5.81 -5.34 -13.08
C GLY A 236 6.07 -6.84 -13.16
N TYR A 237 7.23 -7.28 -12.69
CA TYR A 237 7.65 -8.67 -12.76
C TYR A 237 6.61 -9.64 -12.15
N PHE A 238 6.08 -9.31 -10.99
CA PHE A 238 5.09 -10.18 -10.34
C PHE A 238 3.82 -10.33 -11.16
N THR A 239 3.27 -9.25 -11.68
CA THR A 239 2.01 -9.28 -12.43
C THR A 239 2.18 -9.81 -13.85
N LYS A 240 3.35 -9.61 -14.46
CA LYS A 240 3.62 -10.01 -15.87
C LYS A 240 4.25 -11.39 -16.01
N VAL A 241 4.94 -11.88 -14.98
CA VAL A 241 5.71 -13.15 -15.03
C VAL A 241 5.30 -14.11 -13.94
N THR A 242 5.40 -13.71 -12.65
CA THR A 242 5.23 -14.64 -11.54
C THR A 242 3.79 -15.14 -11.44
N ILE A 243 2.80 -14.25 -11.41
CA ILE A 243 1.39 -14.64 -11.30
C ILE A 243 0.97 -15.48 -12.52
N PRO A 244 1.23 -15.07 -13.78
CA PRO A 244 0.93 -15.92 -14.94
C PRO A 244 1.54 -17.33 -14.84
N SER A 245 2.78 -17.45 -14.39
CA SER A 245 3.41 -18.78 -14.24
C SER A 245 2.74 -19.65 -13.16
N ARG A 246 2.15 -19.06 -12.12
CA ARG A 246 1.39 -19.80 -11.08
C ARG A 246 -0.02 -20.18 -11.53
N LEU A 247 -0.54 -19.47 -12.52
CA LEU A 247 -1.87 -19.69 -13.10
C LEU A 247 -1.83 -20.63 -14.32
N GLU A 248 -0.65 -21.05 -14.76
CA GLU A 248 -0.50 -21.91 -15.94
C GLU A 248 -1.29 -23.23 -15.79
N GLY A 249 -2.06 -23.57 -16.82
CA GLY A 249 -2.90 -24.77 -16.84
C GLY A 249 -4.21 -24.67 -16.05
N LEU A 250 -4.49 -23.56 -15.37
CA LEU A 250 -5.71 -23.34 -14.58
C LEU A 250 -6.73 -22.50 -15.34
N ALA A 251 -8.02 -22.77 -15.16
CA ALA A 251 -9.09 -21.95 -15.71
C ALA A 251 -9.25 -20.67 -14.88
N HIS A 252 -9.00 -19.51 -15.49
CA HIS A 252 -9.10 -18.20 -14.84
C HIS A 252 -9.26 -17.08 -15.85
N ARG A 253 -9.60 -15.86 -15.35
CA ARG A 253 -9.55 -14.61 -16.12
C ARG A 253 -8.60 -13.64 -15.41
N TYR A 254 -7.67 -13.07 -16.14
CA TYR A 254 -6.61 -12.22 -15.60
C TYR A 254 -6.20 -11.15 -16.62
N SER A 255 -6.17 -9.87 -16.20
CA SER A 255 -5.71 -8.76 -17.06
C SER A 255 -4.25 -8.38 -16.82
N GLY A 256 -3.72 -8.66 -15.63
CA GLY A 256 -2.41 -8.18 -15.18
C GLY A 256 -2.41 -6.75 -14.66
N ASP A 257 -3.58 -6.09 -14.60
CA ASP A 257 -3.71 -4.72 -14.14
C ASP A 257 -3.51 -4.62 -12.63
N ALA A 258 -2.58 -3.78 -12.21
CA ALA A 258 -2.31 -3.45 -10.82
C ALA A 258 -3.08 -2.19 -10.37
N LEU A 259 -2.89 -1.76 -9.11
CA LEU A 259 -3.62 -0.61 -8.56
C LEU A 259 -3.37 0.68 -9.34
N LEU A 260 -2.14 1.00 -9.72
CA LEU A 260 -1.79 2.16 -10.54
C LEU A 260 -1.86 1.87 -12.05
N PRO A 261 -2.24 2.90 -12.85
CA PRO A 261 -2.79 4.20 -12.45
C PRO A 261 -4.25 4.09 -12.02
N HIS A 262 -4.65 4.84 -10.99
CA HIS A 262 -6.05 4.93 -10.58
C HIS A 262 -6.30 6.23 -9.79
N PRO A 263 -7.35 7.02 -10.09
CA PRO A 263 -7.58 8.32 -9.44
C PRO A 263 -7.86 8.20 -7.94
N LEU A 264 -8.44 7.09 -7.48
CA LEU A 264 -8.67 6.87 -6.05
C LEU A 264 -7.37 6.69 -5.25
N MET A 265 -6.23 6.41 -5.88
CA MET A 265 -4.94 6.34 -5.18
C MET A 265 -4.52 7.73 -4.69
N ALA A 266 -4.67 8.76 -5.51
CA ALA A 266 -4.43 10.14 -5.12
C ALA A 266 -5.36 10.56 -3.97
N ARG A 267 -6.65 10.21 -4.06
CA ARG A 267 -7.62 10.49 -3.02
C ARG A 267 -7.30 9.74 -1.72
N TRP A 268 -6.87 8.49 -1.79
CA TRP A 268 -6.41 7.72 -0.62
C TRP A 268 -5.24 8.43 0.07
N MET A 269 -4.20 8.82 -0.69
CA MET A 269 -3.04 9.55 -0.15
C MET A 269 -3.45 10.88 0.50
N SER A 270 -4.24 11.70 -0.20
CA SER A 270 -4.67 13.00 0.32
C SER A 270 -5.48 12.86 1.61
N GLN A 271 -6.36 11.87 1.73
CA GLN A 271 -7.10 11.59 2.95
C GLN A 271 -6.18 11.19 4.12
N GLN A 272 -5.18 10.32 3.88
CA GLN A 272 -4.19 9.95 4.90
C GLN A 272 -3.43 11.19 5.39
N ILE A 273 -2.93 12.01 4.47
CA ILE A 273 -2.18 13.22 4.79
C ILE A 273 -3.04 14.19 5.62
N LEU A 274 -4.26 14.48 5.17
CA LEU A 274 -5.18 15.40 5.86
C LEU A 274 -5.57 14.90 7.25
N ASN A 275 -5.77 13.60 7.44
CA ASN A 275 -6.05 13.00 8.74
C ASN A 275 -4.89 13.21 9.72
N ILE A 276 -3.65 12.98 9.27
CA ILE A 276 -2.46 13.20 10.10
C ILE A 276 -2.30 14.69 10.40
N MET A 277 -2.46 15.58 9.39
CA MET A 277 -2.40 17.04 9.59
C MET A 277 -3.42 17.52 10.62
N GLY A 278 -4.65 16.98 10.58
CA GLY A 278 -5.70 17.31 11.55
C GLY A 278 -5.29 16.97 12.99
N SER A 279 -4.56 15.87 13.20
CA SER A 279 -4.04 15.48 14.51
C SER A 279 -2.88 16.36 15.00
N LEU A 280 -2.16 17.03 14.09
CA LEU A 280 -1.06 17.95 14.45
C LEU A 280 -1.56 19.29 15.00
N THR A 281 -2.79 19.67 14.71
CA THR A 281 -3.37 20.97 15.08
C THR A 281 -4.16 20.95 16.39
N CYS A 282 -4.37 19.78 16.98
CA CYS A 282 -5.00 19.58 18.28
C CYS A 282 -3.98 19.48 19.39
#